data_5161651c4ef331c69568b237ed6110f1
#
_entry.id   5161651c4ef331c69568b237ed6110f1
#
_cell.length_a   1.000
_cell.length_b   1.000
_cell.length_c   1.000
_cell.angle_alpha   90.00
_cell.angle_beta   90.00
_cell.angle_gamma   90.00
#
_symmetry.space_group_name_H-M   'P 1'
#
loop_
_entity.id
_entity.type
_entity.pdbx_description
1 polymer ?
#
loop_
_entity_poly.entity_id
_entity_poly.type
_entity_poly.pdbx_seq_one_letter_code
_entity_poly.pdbx_strand_id
1 'polypeptide(L)'
;MLSLSRGDVSETELAMVRETLSAVEFELWCQFNNADRRHSVLVAARFEALLPQASRNDIAGVLLHDIGKTRSNLSTLQRVVATIVGPRTRRFALYHQHEQIGVELLQQAGSHGGVIAILNQTCNADVAAAFRAADNI
;
A
#
# COMPACT_ATOMS: atom_id res chain seq x y z
N MET A 1 -19.90 -6.10 2.48
CA MET A 1 -19.72 -6.08 1.01
C MET A 1 -19.29 -4.70 0.55
N LEU A 2 -18.25 -4.61 -0.25
CA LEU A 2 -17.79 -3.31 -0.76
C LEU A 2 -18.76 -2.82 -1.84
N SER A 3 -19.34 -1.64 -1.62
CA SER A 3 -20.20 -0.99 -2.60
C SER A 3 -19.35 -0.03 -3.44
N LEU A 4 -19.37 -0.20 -4.76
CA LEU A 4 -18.61 0.66 -5.66
C LEU A 4 -19.41 1.93 -5.96
N SER A 5 -18.78 3.08 -5.69
CA SER A 5 -19.36 4.38 -5.99
C SER A 5 -18.74 4.93 -7.28
N ARG A 6 -19.37 5.99 -7.79
CA ARG A 6 -18.85 6.69 -8.96
C ARG A 6 -17.42 7.22 -8.65
N GLY A 7 -16.47 6.93 -9.53
CA GLY A 7 -15.08 7.30 -9.35
C GLY A 7 -14.24 6.31 -8.55
N ASP A 8 -14.81 5.17 -8.16
CA ASP A 8 -14.07 4.06 -7.57
C ASP A 8 -13.49 3.16 -8.67
N VAL A 9 -12.76 2.11 -8.28
CA VAL A 9 -12.25 1.10 -9.21
C VAL A 9 -13.41 0.40 -9.93
N SER A 10 -13.15 -0.12 -11.12
CA SER A 10 -14.14 -0.88 -11.87
C SER A 10 -14.34 -2.27 -11.25
N GLU A 11 -15.42 -2.95 -11.64
CA GLU A 11 -15.68 -4.31 -11.17
C GLU A 11 -14.58 -5.29 -11.60
N THR A 12 -14.04 -5.11 -12.80
CA THR A 12 -12.92 -5.92 -13.30
C THR A 12 -11.67 -5.71 -12.46
N GLU A 13 -11.37 -4.46 -12.12
CA GLU A 13 -10.24 -4.12 -11.26
C GLU A 13 -10.43 -4.67 -9.85
N LEU A 14 -11.65 -4.56 -9.31
CA LEU A 14 -11.97 -5.12 -8.00
C LEU A 14 -11.77 -6.63 -7.96
N ALA A 15 -12.19 -7.33 -9.02
CA ALA A 15 -12.00 -8.78 -9.13
C ALA A 15 -10.52 -9.15 -9.13
N MET A 16 -9.69 -8.39 -9.86
CA MET A 16 -8.24 -8.59 -9.89
C MET A 16 -7.63 -8.42 -8.50
N VAL A 17 -8.01 -7.37 -7.78
CA VAL A 17 -7.53 -7.12 -6.42
C VAL A 17 -7.91 -8.27 -5.50
N ARG A 18 -9.17 -8.71 -5.57
CA ARG A 18 -9.67 -9.81 -4.73
C ARG A 18 -8.92 -11.11 -5.00
N GLU A 19 -8.58 -11.39 -6.24
CA GLU A 19 -7.82 -12.59 -6.61
C GLU A 19 -6.35 -12.51 -6.18
N THR A 20 -5.79 -11.31 -6.14
CA THR A 20 -4.38 -11.08 -5.80
C THR A 20 -4.14 -11.10 -4.30
N LEU A 21 -5.05 -10.53 -3.51
CA LEU A 21 -4.91 -10.38 -2.07
C LEU A 21 -5.50 -11.57 -1.31
N SER A 22 -4.96 -11.85 -0.12
CA SER A 22 -5.62 -12.74 0.82
C SER A 22 -6.92 -12.10 1.33
N ALA A 23 -7.77 -12.90 1.99
CA ALA A 23 -9.04 -12.37 2.53
C ALA A 23 -8.80 -11.22 3.51
N VAL A 24 -7.81 -11.34 4.40
CA VAL A 24 -7.49 -10.31 5.39
C VAL A 24 -6.88 -9.08 4.70
N GLU A 25 -5.97 -9.29 3.76
CA GLU A 25 -5.38 -8.20 2.97
C GLU A 25 -6.45 -7.43 2.20
N PHE A 26 -7.40 -8.13 1.61
CA PHE A 26 -8.49 -7.49 0.88
C PHE A 26 -9.36 -6.62 1.81
N GLU A 27 -9.66 -7.10 3.02
CA GLU A 27 -10.39 -6.30 4.00
C GLU A 27 -9.64 -5.01 4.37
N LEU A 28 -8.33 -5.08 4.53
CA LEU A 28 -7.49 -3.90 4.77
C LEU A 28 -7.54 -2.95 3.58
N TRP A 29 -7.40 -3.48 2.37
CA TRP A 29 -7.45 -2.67 1.15
C TRP A 29 -8.81 -1.96 1.00
N CYS A 30 -9.90 -2.61 1.38
CA CYS A 30 -11.24 -2.01 1.34
C CYS A 30 -11.40 -0.79 2.24
N GLN A 31 -10.52 -0.60 3.22
CA GLN A 31 -10.53 0.58 4.09
C GLN A 31 -9.97 1.83 3.41
N PHE A 32 -9.27 1.69 2.28
CA PHE A 32 -8.87 2.84 1.49
C PHE A 32 -10.09 3.63 1.02
N ASN A 33 -9.94 4.95 0.90
CA ASN A 33 -10.93 5.76 0.19
C ASN A 33 -10.85 5.50 -1.31
N ASN A 34 -11.80 6.04 -2.08
CA ASN A 34 -11.88 5.80 -3.53
C ASN A 34 -10.60 6.21 -4.26
N ALA A 35 -10.03 7.36 -3.90
CA ALA A 35 -8.82 7.87 -4.53
C ALA A 35 -7.63 6.95 -4.29
N ASP A 36 -7.48 6.45 -3.07
CA ASP A 36 -6.37 5.56 -2.71
C ASP A 36 -6.53 4.19 -3.36
N ARG A 37 -7.76 3.68 -3.46
CA ARG A 37 -8.02 2.43 -4.18
C ARG A 37 -7.65 2.55 -5.66
N ARG A 38 -8.08 3.63 -6.32
CA ARG A 38 -7.72 3.88 -7.73
C ARG A 38 -6.22 4.01 -7.91
N HIS A 39 -5.57 4.75 -7.02
CA HIS A 39 -4.12 4.93 -7.07
C HIS A 39 -3.39 3.59 -6.94
N SER A 40 -3.78 2.75 -6.00
CA SER A 40 -3.15 1.45 -5.79
C SER A 40 -3.26 0.55 -7.04
N VAL A 41 -4.43 0.54 -7.67
CA VAL A 41 -4.66 -0.25 -8.89
C VAL A 41 -3.85 0.31 -10.06
N LEU A 42 -3.79 1.63 -10.19
CA LEU A 42 -3.01 2.27 -11.26
C LEU A 42 -1.52 1.95 -11.10
N VAL A 43 -0.98 2.07 -9.89
CA VAL A 43 0.43 1.76 -9.62
C VAL A 43 0.69 0.27 -9.91
N ALA A 44 -0.20 -0.63 -9.49
CA ALA A 44 -0.06 -2.06 -9.75
C ALA A 44 -0.05 -2.36 -11.26
N ALA A 45 -0.93 -1.73 -12.04
CA ALA A 45 -0.97 -1.92 -13.49
C ALA A 45 0.33 -1.44 -14.14
N ARG A 46 0.85 -0.30 -13.74
CA ARG A 46 2.12 0.22 -14.24
C ARG A 46 3.28 -0.69 -13.85
N PHE A 47 3.28 -1.19 -12.63
CA PHE A 47 4.29 -2.12 -12.13
C PHE A 47 4.32 -3.41 -12.96
N GLU A 48 3.16 -4.01 -13.23
CA GLU A 48 3.06 -5.21 -14.07
C GLU A 48 3.55 -4.97 -15.49
N ALA A 49 3.27 -3.78 -16.05
CA ALA A 49 3.75 -3.43 -17.39
C ALA A 49 5.28 -3.34 -17.43
N LEU A 50 5.88 -2.83 -16.36
CA LEU A 50 7.35 -2.69 -16.26
C LEU A 50 8.04 -4.01 -15.88
N LEU A 51 7.34 -4.90 -15.21
CA LEU A 51 7.89 -6.18 -14.76
C LEU A 51 6.86 -7.31 -14.97
N PRO A 52 6.68 -7.76 -16.24
CA PRO A 52 5.62 -8.75 -16.55
C PRO A 52 5.76 -10.08 -15.80
N GLN A 53 6.97 -10.42 -15.37
CA GLN A 53 7.24 -11.64 -14.60
C GLN A 53 7.06 -11.48 -13.10
N ALA A 54 6.54 -10.35 -12.63
CA ALA A 54 6.32 -10.11 -11.21
C ALA A 54 5.42 -11.18 -10.60
N SER A 55 5.74 -11.59 -9.38
CA SER A 55 4.96 -12.59 -8.66
C SER A 55 3.67 -11.98 -8.10
N ARG A 56 2.72 -12.86 -7.73
CA ARG A 56 1.51 -12.45 -7.05
C ARG A 56 1.82 -11.66 -5.77
N ASN A 57 2.84 -12.11 -5.00
CA ASN A 57 3.24 -11.43 -3.77
C ASN A 57 3.79 -10.03 -4.04
N ASP A 58 4.54 -9.86 -5.14
CA ASP A 58 5.02 -8.53 -5.53
C ASP A 58 3.87 -7.60 -5.84
N ILE A 59 2.89 -8.06 -6.61
CA ILE A 59 1.72 -7.26 -6.98
C ILE A 59 0.88 -6.94 -5.74
N ALA A 60 0.70 -7.90 -4.85
CA ALA A 60 0.00 -7.68 -3.59
C ALA A 60 0.68 -6.60 -2.75
N GLY A 61 2.01 -6.64 -2.66
CA GLY A 61 2.78 -5.61 -1.95
C GLY A 61 2.59 -4.23 -2.55
N VAL A 62 2.57 -4.13 -3.88
CA VAL A 62 2.33 -2.85 -4.56
C VAL A 62 0.91 -2.33 -4.28
N LEU A 63 -0.10 -3.19 -4.32
CA LEU A 63 -1.48 -2.80 -4.00
C LEU A 63 -1.61 -2.29 -2.56
N LEU A 64 -0.80 -2.78 -1.65
CA LEU A 64 -0.90 -2.50 -0.22
C LEU A 64 0.14 -1.50 0.29
N HIS A 65 0.97 -0.93 -0.60
CA HIS A 65 2.11 -0.13 -0.16
C HIS A 65 1.74 1.10 0.70
N ASP A 66 0.56 1.66 0.49
CA ASP A 66 0.07 2.82 1.25
C ASP A 66 -0.89 2.44 2.38
N ILE A 67 -0.95 1.15 2.76
CA ILE A 67 -1.97 0.65 3.70
C ILE A 67 -1.89 1.34 5.08
N GLY A 68 -0.73 1.85 5.47
CA GLY A 68 -0.57 2.58 6.72
C GLY A 68 -1.44 3.83 6.82
N LYS A 69 -1.85 4.38 5.69
CA LYS A 69 -2.72 5.57 5.64
C LYS A 69 -4.15 5.30 6.11
N THR A 70 -4.55 4.03 6.22
CA THR A 70 -5.93 3.68 6.59
C THR A 70 -6.21 3.79 8.09
N ARG A 71 -5.18 3.96 8.92
CA ARG A 71 -5.36 4.05 10.37
C ARG A 71 -6.12 5.32 10.77
N SER A 72 -7.20 5.15 11.50
CA SER A 72 -8.07 6.24 11.94
C SER A 72 -7.42 7.19 12.95
N ASN A 73 -6.35 6.75 13.62
CA ASN A 73 -5.67 7.56 14.64
C ASN A 73 -4.45 8.31 14.11
N LEU A 74 -4.38 8.55 12.80
CA LEU A 74 -3.26 9.29 12.18
C LEU A 74 -3.07 10.68 12.79
N SER A 75 -4.17 11.37 13.16
CA SER A 75 -4.08 12.68 13.80
C SER A 75 -3.36 12.62 15.15
N THR A 76 -3.60 11.58 15.94
CA THR A 76 -2.90 11.36 17.21
C THR A 76 -1.42 11.07 16.96
N LEU A 77 -1.14 10.23 15.97
CA LEU A 77 0.23 9.92 15.55
C LEU A 77 0.96 11.18 15.11
N GLN A 78 0.30 12.05 14.34
CA GLN A 78 0.86 13.32 13.90
C GLN A 78 1.26 14.21 15.09
N ARG A 79 0.42 14.27 16.13
CA ARG A 79 0.74 15.04 17.34
C ARG A 79 1.95 14.49 18.06
N VAL A 80 2.03 13.17 18.21
CA VAL A 80 3.17 12.53 18.89
C VAL A 80 4.46 12.83 18.14
N VAL A 81 4.44 12.65 16.82
CA VAL A 81 5.60 12.92 15.97
C VAL A 81 6.02 14.40 16.05
N ALA A 82 5.05 15.31 15.99
CA ALA A 82 5.32 16.74 16.08
C ALA A 82 5.97 17.13 17.41
N THR A 83 5.58 16.46 18.50
CA THR A 83 6.15 16.72 19.82
C THR A 83 7.59 16.22 19.93
N ILE A 84 7.88 15.04 19.34
CA ILE A 84 9.19 14.40 19.49
C ILE A 84 10.23 15.00 18.54
N VAL A 85 9.88 15.23 17.26
CA VAL A 85 10.87 15.57 16.22
C VAL A 85 10.83 17.02 15.78
N GLY A 86 9.82 17.79 16.16
CA GLY A 86 9.72 19.19 15.80
C GLY A 86 9.38 19.44 14.32
N PRO A 87 9.24 20.72 13.92
CA PRO A 87 8.65 21.07 12.62
C PRO A 87 9.48 20.68 11.40
N ARG A 88 10.80 20.70 11.49
CA ARG A 88 11.69 20.51 10.34
C ARG A 88 11.70 19.08 9.80
N THR A 89 11.58 18.10 10.71
CA THR A 89 11.65 16.68 10.36
C THR A 89 10.29 16.01 10.39
N ARG A 90 9.25 16.76 10.71
CA ARG A 90 7.90 16.26 10.90
C ARG A 90 7.38 15.48 9.67
N ARG A 91 7.55 16.04 8.46
CA ARG A 91 7.07 15.38 7.23
C ARG A 91 7.79 14.06 6.99
N PHE A 92 9.09 14.04 7.20
CA PHE A 92 9.90 12.85 7.01
C PHE A 92 9.53 11.77 8.02
N ALA A 93 9.37 12.15 9.28
CA ALA A 93 8.97 11.23 10.34
C ALA A 93 7.56 10.66 10.10
N LEU A 94 6.61 11.49 9.65
CA LEU A 94 5.25 11.03 9.31
C LEU A 94 5.27 10.03 8.17
N TYR A 95 6.08 10.26 7.15
CA TYR A 95 6.22 9.35 6.02
C TYR A 95 6.72 7.97 6.49
N HIS A 96 7.79 7.94 7.30
CA HIS A 96 8.32 6.70 7.85
C HIS A 96 7.33 5.99 8.78
N GLN A 97 6.54 6.74 9.53
CA GLN A 97 5.52 6.17 10.39
C GLN A 97 4.43 5.46 9.59
N HIS A 98 4.01 6.03 8.46
CA HIS A 98 3.02 5.38 7.59
C HIS A 98 3.53 4.06 7.05
N GLU A 99 4.78 4.01 6.61
CA GLU A 99 5.39 2.77 6.11
C GLU A 99 5.46 1.71 7.21
N GLN A 100 5.89 2.10 8.39
CA GLN A 100 6.00 1.17 9.51
C GLN A 100 4.64 0.65 9.97
N ILE A 101 3.64 1.50 10.04
CA ILE A 101 2.27 1.09 10.35
C ILE A 101 1.78 0.07 9.32
N GLY A 102 2.04 0.31 8.04
CA GLY A 102 1.70 -0.62 6.98
C GLY A 102 2.35 -1.99 7.16
N VAL A 103 3.65 -2.02 7.46
CA VAL A 103 4.37 -3.27 7.72
C VAL A 103 3.75 -4.01 8.90
N GLU A 104 3.46 -3.33 10.00
CA GLU A 104 2.85 -3.95 11.18
C GLU A 104 1.46 -4.52 10.86
N LEU A 105 0.64 -3.78 10.10
CA LEU A 105 -0.67 -4.26 9.67
C LEU A 105 -0.57 -5.55 8.87
N LEU A 106 0.38 -5.62 7.94
CA LEU A 106 0.56 -6.80 7.11
C LEU A 106 1.13 -7.98 7.91
N GLN A 107 2.01 -7.71 8.87
CA GLN A 107 2.49 -8.75 9.78
C GLN A 107 1.33 -9.35 10.60
N GLN A 108 0.45 -8.51 11.13
CA GLN A 108 -0.73 -8.95 11.86
C GLN A 108 -1.71 -9.71 10.96
N ALA A 109 -1.81 -9.33 9.70
CA ALA A 109 -2.65 -10.02 8.71
C ALA A 109 -2.09 -11.37 8.27
N GLY A 110 -0.87 -11.70 8.66
CA GLY A 110 -0.21 -12.93 8.23
C GLY A 110 0.27 -12.91 6.79
N SER A 111 0.55 -11.72 6.24
CA SER A 111 0.99 -11.57 4.86
C SER A 111 2.31 -12.28 4.61
N HIS A 112 2.48 -12.79 3.39
CA HIS A 112 3.73 -13.40 2.95
C HIS A 112 4.88 -12.39 3.04
N GLY A 113 6.08 -12.87 3.37
CA GLY A 113 7.27 -12.01 3.47
C GLY A 113 7.56 -11.21 2.21
N GLY A 114 7.25 -11.77 1.03
CA GLY A 114 7.39 -11.07 -0.24
C GLY A 114 6.48 -9.86 -0.38
N VAL A 115 5.28 -9.90 0.20
CA VAL A 115 4.37 -8.76 0.23
C VAL A 115 4.95 -7.64 1.10
N ILE A 116 5.38 -8.00 2.29
CA ILE A 116 5.94 -7.05 3.26
C ILE A 116 7.24 -6.43 2.74
N ALA A 117 8.03 -7.19 1.99
CA ALA A 117 9.30 -6.73 1.44
C ALA A 117 9.16 -5.49 0.53
N ILE A 118 8.03 -5.33 -0.14
CA ILE A 118 7.76 -4.12 -0.94
C ILE A 118 7.70 -2.90 -0.04
N LEU A 119 6.98 -2.99 1.08
CA LEU A 119 6.77 -1.86 1.98
C LEU A 119 8.04 -1.49 2.75
N ASN A 120 8.82 -2.47 3.17
CA ASN A 120 10.05 -2.20 3.93
C ASN A 120 11.31 -2.12 3.05
N GLN A 121 11.12 -2.18 1.70
CA GLN A 121 12.18 -1.98 0.72
C GLN A 121 13.31 -3.03 0.80
N THR A 122 12.94 -4.27 1.14
CA THR A 122 13.88 -5.39 1.19
C THR A 122 13.70 -6.37 0.03
N CYS A 123 12.85 -6.03 -0.94
CA CYS A 123 12.67 -6.81 -2.16
C CYS A 123 13.91 -6.70 -3.07
N ASN A 124 13.98 -7.57 -4.09
CA ASN A 124 15.13 -7.52 -4.99
C ASN A 124 15.17 -6.21 -5.81
N ALA A 125 16.33 -5.92 -6.40
CA ALA A 125 16.60 -4.66 -7.09
C ALA A 125 15.65 -4.41 -8.28
N ASP A 126 15.31 -5.43 -9.03
CA ASP A 126 14.42 -5.30 -10.20
C ASP A 126 13.00 -4.93 -9.77
N VAL A 127 12.51 -5.58 -8.74
CA VAL A 127 11.19 -5.29 -8.16
C VAL A 127 11.17 -3.87 -7.60
N ALA A 128 12.19 -3.50 -6.83
CA ALA A 128 12.28 -2.16 -6.24
C ALA A 128 12.31 -1.06 -7.30
N ALA A 129 13.09 -1.26 -8.37
CA ALA A 129 13.18 -0.28 -9.46
C ALA A 129 11.85 -0.13 -10.20
N ALA A 130 11.18 -1.24 -10.51
CA ALA A 130 9.89 -1.22 -11.18
C ALA A 130 8.82 -0.56 -10.31
N PHE A 131 8.82 -0.83 -9.02
CA PHE A 131 7.88 -0.21 -8.10
C PHE A 131 8.09 1.30 -8.01
N ARG A 132 9.32 1.77 -7.83
CA ARG A 132 9.61 3.20 -7.77
C ARG A 132 9.18 3.92 -9.04
N ALA A 133 9.44 3.32 -10.21
CA ALA A 133 9.03 3.90 -11.49
C ALA A 133 7.50 3.93 -11.63
N ALA A 134 6.81 2.89 -11.19
CA ALA A 134 5.36 2.81 -11.26
C ALA A 134 4.68 3.81 -10.32
N ASP A 135 5.25 4.03 -9.14
CA ASP A 135 4.68 4.94 -8.13
C ASP A 135 4.98 6.42 -8.43
N ASN A 136 5.88 6.68 -9.34
CA ASN A 136 6.25 8.05 -9.72
C ASN A 136 5.29 8.61 -10.78
N ILE A 137 4.08 8.96 -10.34
CA ILE A 137 3.02 9.50 -11.20
C ILE A 137 2.45 10.82 -10.66
#